data_d9ad6edbb708f53ffc02a723e5606cf1
#
_entry.id   d9ad6edbb708f53ffc02a723e5606cf1
#
_cell.length_a   1.000
_cell.length_b   1.000
_cell.length_c   1.000
_cell.angle_alpha   90.00
_cell.angle_beta   90.00
_cell.angle_gamma   90.00
#
_symmetry.space_group_name_H-M   'P 1'
#
loop_
_entity.id
_entity.type
_entity.pdbx_description
1 polymer ?
#
loop_
_entity_poly.entity_id
_entity_poly.type
_entity_poly.pdbx_seq_one_letter_code
_entity_poly.pdbx_strand_id
1 'polypeptide(L)'
;LGLHATVDLGGRCKFGPDIAWIPEIDYSFKPEKLAKFLDFIRSYYPGLDAARLHPDYAGIRPKLYREGEPVPDFRIDGPAVHGHDGLVVLSGIESPGLTSALAIGELVADMV
;
A
#
# COMPACT_ATOMS: atom_id res chain seq x y z
N LEU A 1 -4.37 -8.30 -5.54
CA LEU A 1 -3.87 -7.10 -6.24
C LEU A 1 -2.96 -7.54 -7.37
N GLY A 2 -3.30 -7.18 -8.60
CA GLY A 2 -2.45 -7.42 -9.77
C GLY A 2 -1.37 -6.34 -9.90
N LEU A 3 -0.34 -6.62 -10.68
CA LEU A 3 0.66 -5.64 -11.04
C LEU A 3 0.08 -4.62 -12.01
N HIS A 4 0.01 -3.36 -11.60
CA HIS A 4 -0.48 -2.28 -12.45
C HIS A 4 0.67 -1.61 -13.19
N ALA A 5 0.39 -1.08 -14.37
CA ALA A 5 1.26 -0.16 -15.06
C ALA A 5 0.86 1.28 -14.70
N THR A 6 1.80 2.05 -14.18
CA THR A 6 1.59 3.46 -13.84
C THR A 6 2.65 4.30 -14.53
N VAL A 7 2.23 5.26 -15.35
CA VAL A 7 3.14 6.20 -16.01
C VAL A 7 3.23 7.47 -15.17
N ASP A 8 4.44 7.83 -14.77
CA ASP A 8 4.67 9.07 -14.03
C ASP A 8 4.72 10.30 -14.97
N LEU A 9 4.75 11.50 -14.37
CA LEU A 9 4.79 12.75 -15.14
C LEU A 9 6.06 12.91 -15.98
N GLY A 10 7.12 12.18 -15.68
CA GLY A 10 8.35 12.11 -16.46
C GLY A 10 8.32 11.08 -17.59
N GLY A 11 7.20 10.39 -17.78
CA GLY A 11 7.03 9.36 -18.82
C GLY A 11 7.62 8.00 -18.48
N ARG A 12 8.08 7.76 -17.24
CA ARG A 12 8.56 6.45 -16.82
C ARG A 12 7.38 5.56 -16.47
N CYS A 13 7.42 4.31 -16.90
CA CYS A 13 6.43 3.31 -16.55
C CYS A 13 6.91 2.49 -15.35
N LYS A 14 6.10 2.45 -14.29
CA LYS A 14 6.32 1.63 -13.10
C LYS A 14 5.30 0.49 -13.08
N PHE A 15 5.74 -0.69 -12.65
CA PHE A 15 4.92 -1.87 -12.51
C PHE A 15 4.88 -2.30 -11.05
N GLY A 16 3.70 -2.58 -10.54
CA GLY A 16 3.52 -2.98 -9.15
C GLY A 16 2.15 -2.59 -8.60
N PRO A 17 1.97 -2.69 -7.30
CA PRO A 17 2.86 -3.37 -6.36
C PRO A 17 2.70 -4.90 -6.40
N ASP A 18 3.68 -5.64 -5.91
CA ASP A 18 3.45 -6.94 -5.29
C ASP A 18 3.43 -6.76 -3.77
N ILE A 19 2.88 -7.73 -3.06
CA ILE A 19 2.82 -7.72 -1.60
C ILE A 19 3.28 -9.07 -1.04
N ALA A 20 3.93 -9.01 0.12
CA ALA A 20 4.31 -10.19 0.89
C ALA A 20 4.32 -9.82 2.37
N TRP A 21 3.92 -10.77 3.23
CA TRP A 21 4.15 -10.67 4.66
C TRP A 21 5.64 -10.83 4.94
N ILE A 22 6.15 -10.05 5.89
CA ILE A 22 7.54 -10.11 6.33
C ILE A 22 7.61 -10.16 7.85
N PRO A 23 8.47 -11.01 8.44
CA PRO A 23 8.62 -11.11 9.90
C PRO A 23 9.41 -9.94 10.49
N GLU A 24 10.27 -9.32 9.69
CA GLU A 24 11.16 -8.23 10.09
C GLU A 24 11.16 -7.14 9.03
N ILE A 25 11.51 -5.92 9.43
CA ILE A 25 11.60 -4.77 8.52
C ILE A 25 12.73 -5.01 7.50
N ASP A 26 12.36 -5.16 6.24
CA ASP A 26 13.26 -5.38 5.11
C ASP A 26 12.77 -4.60 3.89
N TYR A 27 13.54 -3.59 3.48
CA TYR A 27 13.27 -2.78 2.29
C TYR A 27 14.00 -3.30 1.04
N SER A 28 14.71 -4.42 1.15
CA SER A 28 15.44 -4.97 0.00
C SER A 28 14.49 -5.50 -1.07
N PHE A 29 14.86 -5.29 -2.32
CA PHE A 29 14.22 -5.98 -3.43
C PHE A 29 14.82 -7.37 -3.57
N LYS A 30 13.96 -8.38 -3.70
CA LYS A 30 14.38 -9.78 -3.90
C LYS A 30 14.45 -10.08 -5.39
N PRO A 31 15.67 -10.34 -5.94
CA PRO A 31 15.86 -10.54 -7.38
C PRO A 31 15.00 -11.65 -8.00
N GLU A 32 14.67 -12.68 -7.22
CA GLU A 32 13.81 -13.79 -7.66
C GLU A 32 12.38 -13.35 -8.00
N LYS A 33 11.93 -12.20 -7.52
CA LYS A 33 10.63 -11.63 -7.87
C LYS A 33 10.57 -11.13 -9.31
N LEU A 34 11.71 -10.75 -9.89
CA LEU A 34 11.76 -10.13 -11.22
C LEU A 34 11.14 -11.01 -12.30
N ALA A 35 11.40 -12.32 -12.26
CA ALA A 35 10.83 -13.26 -13.22
C ALA A 35 9.28 -13.26 -13.15
N LYS A 36 8.71 -13.29 -11.95
CA LYS A 36 7.25 -13.23 -11.77
C LYS A 36 6.65 -11.92 -12.27
N PHE A 37 7.34 -10.80 -12.04
CA PHE A 37 6.92 -9.51 -12.59
C PHE A 37 6.89 -9.54 -14.10
N LEU A 38 7.97 -10.03 -14.72
CA LEU A 38 8.10 -10.10 -16.18
C LEU A 38 7.00 -10.95 -16.80
N ASP A 39 6.75 -12.15 -16.27
CA ASP A 39 5.71 -13.06 -16.75
C ASP A 39 4.33 -12.42 -16.66
N PHE A 40 4.02 -11.80 -15.51
CA PHE A 40 2.72 -11.15 -15.33
C PHE A 40 2.55 -9.93 -16.26
N ILE A 41 3.56 -9.07 -16.38
CA ILE A 41 3.49 -7.88 -17.22
C ILE A 41 3.33 -8.28 -18.69
N ARG A 42 4.01 -9.32 -19.15
CA ARG A 42 3.89 -9.82 -20.53
C ARG A 42 2.51 -10.36 -20.87
N SER A 43 1.68 -10.69 -19.88
CA SER A 43 0.29 -11.09 -20.16
C SER A 43 -0.55 -9.97 -20.76
N TYR A 44 -0.21 -8.71 -20.49
CA TYR A 44 -0.91 -7.54 -21.06
C TYR A 44 0.02 -6.60 -21.86
N TYR A 45 1.34 -6.73 -21.71
CA TYR A 45 2.34 -6.02 -22.51
C TYR A 45 3.41 -7.01 -23.01
N PRO A 46 3.10 -7.81 -24.04
CA PRO A 46 3.99 -8.88 -24.53
C PRO A 46 5.34 -8.38 -25.04
N GLY A 47 5.41 -7.15 -25.55
CA GLY A 47 6.62 -6.54 -26.10
C GLY A 47 7.60 -6.03 -25.06
N LEU A 48 7.38 -6.25 -23.76
CA LEU A 48 8.32 -5.78 -22.74
C LEU A 48 9.68 -6.49 -22.88
N ASP A 49 10.71 -5.67 -23.11
CA ASP A 49 12.10 -6.14 -23.06
C ASP A 49 12.51 -6.33 -21.59
N ALA A 50 12.90 -7.55 -21.22
CA ALA A 50 13.35 -7.89 -19.89
C ALA A 50 14.54 -7.05 -19.42
N ALA A 51 15.44 -6.66 -20.33
CA ALA A 51 16.60 -5.84 -20.01
C ALA A 51 16.26 -4.42 -19.57
N ARG A 52 15.01 -3.96 -19.82
CA ARG A 52 14.52 -2.64 -19.44
C ARG A 52 13.71 -2.65 -18.13
N LEU A 53 13.48 -3.83 -17.56
CA LEU A 53 12.78 -3.98 -16.29
C LEU A 53 13.80 -4.02 -15.14
N HIS A 54 13.75 -3.01 -14.29
CA HIS A 54 14.65 -2.85 -13.14
C HIS A 54 13.86 -2.71 -11.84
N PRO A 55 14.42 -3.20 -10.71
CA PRO A 55 13.86 -2.88 -9.39
C PRO A 55 13.81 -1.36 -9.18
N ASP A 56 12.74 -0.89 -8.56
CA ASP A 56 12.61 0.52 -8.17
C ASP A 56 12.74 0.64 -6.64
N TYR A 57 11.66 0.41 -5.89
CA TYR A 57 11.71 0.49 -4.43
C TYR A 57 10.75 -0.49 -3.77
N ALA A 58 11.00 -0.77 -2.50
CA ALA A 58 10.06 -1.45 -1.62
C ALA A 58 9.60 -0.51 -0.51
N GLY A 59 8.35 -0.67 -0.10
CA GLY A 59 7.76 0.02 1.04
C GLY A 59 7.22 -0.99 2.04
N ILE A 60 7.03 -0.55 3.29
CA ILE A 60 6.40 -1.36 4.33
C ILE A 60 5.07 -0.74 4.69
N ARG A 61 4.02 -1.57 4.61
CA ARG A 61 2.67 -1.18 5.03
C ARG A 61 2.36 -1.88 6.35
N PRO A 62 2.29 -1.14 7.47
CA PRO A 62 1.88 -1.73 8.74
C PRO A 62 0.42 -2.19 8.66
N LYS A 63 0.13 -3.31 9.31
CA LYS A 63 -1.18 -3.93 9.34
C LYS A 63 -1.73 -3.97 10.76
N LEU A 64 -3.05 -3.80 10.91
CA LEU A 64 -3.77 -4.01 12.18
C LEU A 64 -4.17 -5.48 12.41
N TYR A 65 -3.82 -6.38 11.50
CA TYR A 65 -4.19 -7.78 11.50
C TYR A 65 -3.02 -8.64 11.02
N ARG A 66 -3.06 -9.93 11.30
CA ARG A 66 -2.04 -10.90 10.89
C ARG A 66 -2.42 -11.58 9.59
N GLU A 67 -1.45 -12.23 8.98
CA GLU A 67 -1.68 -13.07 7.81
C GLU A 67 -2.75 -14.13 8.10
N GLY A 68 -3.77 -14.21 7.22
CA GLY A 68 -4.90 -15.13 7.37
C GLY A 68 -6.06 -14.62 8.24
N GLU A 69 -5.91 -13.49 8.93
CA GLU A 69 -7.00 -12.87 9.67
C GLU A 69 -7.89 -12.00 8.76
N PRO A 70 -9.17 -11.79 9.13
CA PRO A 70 -10.04 -10.86 8.43
C PRO A 70 -9.45 -9.44 8.39
N VAL A 71 -9.58 -8.79 7.24
CA VAL A 71 -9.14 -7.41 7.08
C VAL A 71 -10.11 -6.49 7.82
N PRO A 72 -9.67 -5.76 8.87
CA PRO A 72 -10.51 -4.80 9.56
C PRO A 72 -10.71 -3.53 8.71
N ASP A 73 -11.72 -2.77 9.07
CA ASP A 73 -11.90 -1.40 8.55
C ASP A 73 -10.90 -0.42 9.20
N PHE A 74 -10.86 0.80 8.69
CA PHE A 74 -10.09 1.90 9.27
C PHE A 74 -10.48 2.10 10.73
N ARG A 75 -9.48 2.29 11.58
CA ARG A 75 -9.70 2.54 12.99
C ARG A 75 -9.45 4.00 13.29
N ILE A 76 -10.51 4.67 13.80
CA ILE A 76 -10.51 6.09 14.17
C ILE A 76 -10.96 6.18 15.62
N ASP A 77 -10.00 6.33 16.52
CA ASP A 77 -10.24 6.35 17.96
C ASP A 77 -10.20 7.79 18.47
N GLY A 78 -11.34 8.31 18.90
CA GLY A 78 -11.47 9.61 19.53
C GLY A 78 -11.48 9.54 21.07
N PRO A 79 -11.67 10.68 21.77
CA PRO A 79 -11.69 10.77 23.24
C PRO A 79 -12.61 9.77 23.93
N ALA A 80 -13.75 9.46 23.33
CA ALA A 80 -14.69 8.46 23.85
C ALA A 80 -14.12 7.05 23.98
N VAL A 81 -13.06 6.72 23.20
CA VAL A 81 -12.42 5.40 23.20
C VAL A 81 -11.27 5.31 24.20
N HIS A 82 -10.43 6.34 24.28
CA HIS A 82 -9.19 6.31 25.08
C HIS A 82 -9.16 7.33 26.22
N GLY A 83 -10.17 8.22 26.34
CA GLY A 83 -10.32 9.15 27.48
C GLY A 83 -9.37 10.37 27.46
N HIS A 84 -8.73 10.68 26.35
CA HIS A 84 -7.84 11.83 26.18
C HIS A 84 -8.51 12.90 25.30
N ASP A 85 -8.86 14.03 25.90
CA ASP A 85 -9.49 15.13 25.16
C ASP A 85 -8.52 15.74 24.13
N GLY A 86 -9.06 16.12 22.97
CA GLY A 86 -8.29 16.74 21.89
C GLY A 86 -7.33 15.79 21.15
N LEU A 87 -7.38 14.46 21.40
CA LEU A 87 -6.60 13.46 20.69
C LEU A 87 -7.51 12.58 19.84
N VAL A 88 -7.12 12.38 18.58
CA VAL A 88 -7.71 11.35 17.70
C VAL A 88 -6.59 10.51 17.11
N VAL A 89 -6.71 9.19 17.21
CA VAL A 89 -5.72 8.23 16.68
C VAL A 89 -6.30 7.55 15.44
N LEU A 90 -5.59 7.67 14.33
CA LEU A 90 -5.91 7.02 13.07
C LEU A 90 -5.00 5.83 12.86
N SER A 91 -5.58 4.64 12.68
CA SER A 91 -4.81 3.41 12.47
C SER A 91 -5.37 2.59 11.32
N GLY A 92 -4.48 1.91 10.58
CA GLY A 92 -4.88 1.06 9.46
C GLY A 92 -5.44 1.82 8.27
N ILE A 93 -5.12 3.09 8.10
CA ILE A 93 -5.56 3.90 6.96
C ILE A 93 -4.76 3.48 5.72
N GLU A 94 -5.22 2.44 5.06
CA GLU A 94 -4.67 1.92 3.82
C GLU A 94 -5.40 2.47 2.59
N SER A 95 -5.42 1.74 1.48
CA SER A 95 -6.30 2.07 0.34
C SER A 95 -7.76 1.75 0.70
N PRO A 96 -8.71 2.68 0.51
CA PRO A 96 -8.65 3.96 -0.22
C PRO A 96 -8.48 5.22 0.67
N GLY A 97 -7.59 5.19 1.67
CA GLY A 97 -7.42 6.27 2.65
C GLY A 97 -7.21 7.66 2.04
N LEU A 98 -6.42 7.77 0.99
CA LEU A 98 -6.22 9.06 0.30
C LEU A 98 -7.53 9.57 -0.33
N THR A 99 -8.29 8.71 -0.97
CA THR A 99 -9.59 9.06 -1.56
C THR A 99 -10.60 9.47 -0.48
N SER A 100 -10.54 8.84 0.70
CA SER A 100 -11.42 9.10 1.85
C SER A 100 -10.95 10.25 2.75
N ALA A 101 -9.78 10.85 2.46
CA ALA A 101 -9.10 11.74 3.40
C ALA A 101 -9.95 12.95 3.83
N LEU A 102 -10.74 13.54 2.92
CA LEU A 102 -11.61 14.67 3.26
C LEU A 102 -12.73 14.25 4.20
N ALA A 103 -13.40 13.13 3.94
CA ALA A 103 -14.45 12.61 4.82
C ALA A 103 -13.91 12.19 6.20
N ILE A 104 -12.70 11.60 6.23
CA ILE A 104 -11.99 11.29 7.49
C ILE A 104 -11.69 12.60 8.24
N GLY A 105 -11.26 13.65 7.54
CA GLY A 105 -10.99 14.95 8.14
C GLY A 105 -12.23 15.59 8.77
N GLU A 106 -13.38 15.54 8.09
CA GLU A 106 -14.67 16.00 8.65
C GLU A 106 -15.04 15.20 9.91
N LEU A 107 -14.95 13.88 9.85
CA LEU A 107 -15.23 13.02 11.00
C LEU A 107 -14.31 13.34 12.20
N VAL A 108 -13.02 13.55 11.95
CA VAL A 108 -12.05 13.90 13.00
C VAL A 108 -12.34 15.27 13.59
N ALA A 109 -12.74 16.24 12.77
CA ALA A 109 -13.10 17.58 13.26
C ALA A 109 -14.32 17.57 14.19
N ASP A 110 -15.25 16.64 14.00
CA ASP A 110 -16.43 16.47 14.86
C ASP A 110 -16.10 15.76 16.20
N MET A 111 -14.89 15.18 16.32
CA MET A 111 -14.44 14.44 17.52
C MET A 111 -13.64 15.29 18.51
N VAL A 112 -13.18 16.49 18.10
CA VAL A 112 -12.28 17.35 18.88
C VAL A 112 -12.87 18.71 19.21
#